data_87e4ab1caa8d0bd3f345f2a0aeb8bbd2
#
_entry.id   87e4ab1caa8d0bd3f345f2a0aeb8bbd2
#
_cell.length_a   1.000
_cell.length_b   1.000
_cell.length_c   1.000
_cell.angle_alpha   90.00
_cell.angle_beta   90.00
_cell.angle_gamma   90.00
#
_symmetry.space_group_name_H-M   'P 1'
#
loop_
_entity.id
_entity.type
_entity.pdbx_description
1 polymer ?
#
loop_
_entity_poly.entity_id
_entity_poly.type
_entity_poly.pdbx_seq_one_letter_code
_entity_poly.pdbx_strand_id
1 'polypeptide(L)'
;AMVLALVLIPAIASISGIAGAEVHDPFVDFVERFTGDLGIPGILGITTVKLAAFVGFMLVVGRRLIPALLHYTAHTGSRELFRLAVLAIALGVAAGAAYLFGVSLALGAFFAGMILSESELSHRAAQESLPLRDAFAVLFFVAVGMLFDPMILINNPLPVLATVFIIVIGKSILAYVIVTA
;
A
#
# COMPACT_ATOMS: atom_id res chain seq x y z
N ALA A 1 7.13 -9.39 -0.39
CA ALA A 1 5.95 -9.82 -1.16
C ALA A 1 5.22 -8.64 -1.83
N MET A 2 4.90 -7.55 -1.10
CA MET A 2 4.13 -6.41 -1.63
C MET A 2 4.84 -5.67 -2.78
N VAL A 3 6.13 -5.39 -2.65
CA VAL A 3 6.94 -4.72 -3.68
C VAL A 3 7.03 -5.58 -4.94
N LEU A 4 7.21 -6.88 -4.78
CA LEU A 4 7.27 -7.83 -5.89
C LEU A 4 5.93 -7.90 -6.64
N ALA A 5 4.81 -7.92 -5.93
CA ALA A 5 3.49 -7.88 -6.53
C ALA A 5 3.24 -6.56 -7.29
N LEU A 6 3.69 -5.43 -6.75
CA LEU A 6 3.53 -4.11 -7.37
C LEU A 6 4.27 -4.01 -8.72
N VAL A 7 5.38 -4.71 -8.88
CA VAL A 7 6.16 -4.74 -10.12
C VAL A 7 5.68 -5.85 -11.06
N LEU A 8 5.35 -7.04 -10.53
CA LEU A 8 4.98 -8.19 -11.35
C LEU A 8 3.56 -8.11 -11.92
N ILE A 9 2.58 -7.57 -11.17
CA ILE A 9 1.19 -7.53 -11.63
C ILE A 9 1.04 -6.68 -12.91
N PRO A 10 1.56 -5.45 -13.00
CA PRO A 10 1.53 -4.68 -14.24
C PRO A 10 2.32 -5.36 -15.38
N ALA A 11 3.46 -5.99 -15.05
CA ALA A 11 4.25 -6.72 -16.03
C ALA A 11 3.50 -7.92 -16.63
N ILE A 12 2.84 -8.72 -15.80
CA ILE A 12 2.05 -9.86 -16.24
C ILE A 12 0.80 -9.40 -16.98
N ALA A 13 0.14 -8.34 -16.53
CA ALA A 13 -1.02 -7.77 -17.19
C ALA A 13 -0.69 -7.29 -18.61
N SER A 14 0.47 -6.66 -18.81
CA SER A 14 0.93 -6.23 -20.14
C SER A 14 1.29 -7.38 -21.07
N ILE A 15 1.85 -8.48 -20.52
CA ILE A 15 2.21 -9.68 -21.30
C ILE A 15 0.96 -10.48 -21.68
N SER A 16 -0.04 -10.55 -20.80
CA SER A 16 -1.25 -11.36 -21.00
C SER A 16 -2.31 -10.70 -21.88
N GLY A 17 -2.07 -9.49 -22.38
CA GLY A 17 -3.06 -8.75 -23.18
C GLY A 17 -4.33 -8.38 -22.40
N ILE A 18 -4.37 -8.59 -21.09
CA ILE A 18 -5.44 -8.16 -20.17
C ILE A 18 -5.30 -6.65 -19.85
N ALA A 19 -4.58 -5.93 -20.69
CA ALA A 19 -4.38 -4.48 -20.62
C ALA A 19 -5.69 -3.68 -20.87
N GLY A 20 -6.78 -4.11 -20.24
CA GLY A 20 -8.03 -3.34 -20.14
C GLY A 20 -8.10 -2.48 -18.88
N ALA A 21 -7.15 -2.60 -17.97
CA ALA A 21 -6.94 -1.64 -16.91
C ALA A 21 -5.79 -0.72 -17.36
N GLU A 22 -6.11 0.28 -18.15
CA GLU A 22 -5.25 1.44 -18.34
C GLU A 22 -5.01 2.03 -16.94
N VAL A 23 -3.92 1.64 -16.31
CA VAL A 23 -3.38 2.41 -15.21
C VAL A 23 -2.93 3.71 -15.86
N HIS A 24 -3.84 4.66 -15.94
CA HIS A 24 -3.58 5.99 -16.47
C HIS A 24 -2.58 6.65 -15.55
N ASP A 25 -1.30 6.46 -15.86
CA ASP A 25 -0.18 7.03 -15.12
C ASP A 25 0.28 8.27 -15.89
N PRO A 26 -0.05 9.48 -15.41
CA PRO A 26 0.27 10.74 -16.13
C PRO A 26 1.75 10.89 -16.46
N PHE A 27 2.62 10.21 -15.73
CA PHE A 27 4.05 10.25 -15.97
C PHE A 27 4.48 9.30 -17.09
N VAL A 28 3.86 8.14 -17.20
CA VAL A 28 4.07 7.22 -18.33
C VAL A 28 3.61 7.89 -19.61
N ASP A 29 2.42 8.48 -19.62
CA ASP A 29 1.88 9.23 -20.76
C ASP A 29 2.81 10.40 -21.17
N PHE A 30 3.39 11.09 -20.18
CA PHE A 30 4.34 12.18 -20.46
C PHE A 30 5.62 11.66 -21.10
N VAL A 31 6.18 10.54 -20.63
CA VAL A 31 7.41 9.95 -21.19
C VAL A 31 7.16 9.34 -22.57
N GLU A 32 6.01 8.69 -22.77
CA GLU A 32 5.62 8.15 -24.09
C GLU A 32 5.49 9.23 -25.16
N ARG A 33 5.02 10.42 -24.79
CA ARG A 33 5.00 11.58 -25.70
C ARG A 33 6.36 12.00 -26.21
N PHE A 34 7.42 11.79 -25.42
CA PHE A 34 8.79 12.20 -25.79
C PHE A 34 9.64 11.08 -26.38
N THR A 35 9.35 9.83 -26.04
CA THR A 35 10.25 8.70 -26.37
C THR A 35 9.62 7.71 -27.36
N GLY A 36 8.32 7.87 -27.69
CA GLY A 36 7.59 6.92 -28.53
C GLY A 36 7.20 5.66 -27.74
N ASP A 37 6.73 4.64 -28.47
CA ASP A 37 6.24 3.39 -27.88
C ASP A 37 7.34 2.68 -27.10
N LEU A 38 7.27 2.72 -25.77
CA LEU A 38 8.33 2.28 -24.86
C LEU A 38 8.43 0.76 -24.75
N GLY A 39 7.46 0.01 -25.25
CA GLY A 39 7.40 -1.42 -25.08
C GLY A 39 7.42 -1.85 -23.59
N ILE A 40 7.33 -3.17 -23.36
CA ILE A 40 7.32 -3.77 -21.99
C ILE A 40 8.57 -3.39 -21.16
N PRO A 41 9.82 -3.43 -21.70
CA PRO A 41 11.00 -3.10 -20.90
C PRO A 41 11.06 -1.63 -20.48
N GLY A 42 10.52 -0.73 -21.29
CA GLY A 42 10.48 0.70 -20.95
C GLY A 42 9.51 1.00 -19.80
N ILE A 43 8.31 0.41 -19.81
CA ILE A 43 7.32 0.55 -18.75
C ILE A 43 7.87 0.01 -17.41
N LEU A 44 8.51 -1.16 -17.45
CA LEU A 44 9.17 -1.74 -16.27
C LEU A 44 10.29 -0.84 -15.74
N GLY A 45 11.09 -0.25 -16.63
CA GLY A 45 12.15 0.68 -16.26
C GLY A 45 11.60 1.91 -15.53
N ILE A 46 10.57 2.54 -16.09
CA ILE A 46 9.91 3.71 -15.48
C ILE A 46 9.30 3.37 -14.11
N THR A 47 8.59 2.26 -14.00
CA THR A 47 7.99 1.82 -12.74
C THR A 47 9.05 1.59 -11.67
N THR A 48 10.17 0.96 -12.04
CA THR A 48 11.30 0.74 -11.13
C THR A 48 11.94 2.04 -10.68
N VAL A 49 12.15 2.98 -11.59
CA VAL A 49 12.71 4.31 -11.28
C VAL A 49 11.76 5.09 -10.35
N LYS A 50 10.47 5.08 -10.61
CA LYS A 50 9.46 5.72 -9.75
C LYS A 50 9.47 5.12 -8.34
N LEU A 51 9.51 3.80 -8.23
CA LEU A 51 9.59 3.13 -6.94
C LEU A 51 10.89 3.49 -6.20
N ALA A 52 12.03 3.48 -6.89
CA ALA A 52 13.31 3.89 -6.30
C ALA A 52 13.31 5.36 -5.88
N ALA A 53 12.73 6.25 -6.68
CA ALA A 53 12.57 7.67 -6.35
C ALA A 53 11.66 7.86 -5.13
N PHE A 54 10.55 7.12 -5.04
CA PHE A 54 9.66 7.13 -3.88
C PHE A 54 10.41 6.69 -2.61
N VAL A 55 11.10 5.55 -2.65
CA VAL A 55 11.87 5.04 -1.51
C VAL A 55 12.95 6.04 -1.10
N GLY A 56 13.71 6.57 -2.06
CA GLY A 56 14.73 7.59 -1.80
C GLY A 56 14.14 8.86 -1.17
N PHE A 57 13.03 9.36 -1.71
CA PHE A 57 12.30 10.50 -1.16
C PHE A 57 11.86 10.24 0.29
N MET A 58 11.29 9.08 0.56
CA MET A 58 10.84 8.70 1.90
C MET A 58 11.99 8.57 2.89
N LEU A 59 13.14 8.02 2.48
CA LEU A 59 14.31 7.90 3.34
C LEU A 59 14.99 9.25 3.62
N VAL A 60 14.96 10.19 2.70
CA VAL A 60 15.61 11.51 2.86
C VAL A 60 14.67 12.52 3.51
N VAL A 61 13.48 12.70 2.93
CA VAL A 61 12.51 13.71 3.37
C VAL A 61 11.62 13.16 4.48
N GLY A 62 11.08 11.95 4.30
CA GLY A 62 10.15 11.33 5.25
C GLY A 62 10.76 11.15 6.63
N ARG A 63 12.01 10.67 6.72
CA ARG A 63 12.72 10.47 8.01
C ARG A 63 12.95 11.77 8.79
N ARG A 64 12.94 12.91 8.13
CA ARG A 64 13.09 14.23 8.80
C ARG A 64 11.75 14.88 9.06
N LEU A 65 10.86 14.86 8.08
CA LEU A 65 9.60 15.56 8.11
C LEU A 65 8.59 14.92 9.08
N ILE A 66 8.45 13.59 9.03
CA ILE A 66 7.45 12.87 9.84
C ILE A 66 7.74 13.02 11.35
N PRO A 67 8.95 12.74 11.86
CA PRO A 67 9.24 12.95 13.27
C PRO A 67 9.13 14.42 13.69
N ALA A 68 9.56 15.36 12.84
CA ALA A 68 9.48 16.80 13.14
C ALA A 68 8.03 17.26 13.31
N LEU A 69 7.12 16.84 12.43
CA LEU A 69 5.68 17.15 12.53
C LEU A 69 5.06 16.55 13.80
N LEU A 70 5.43 15.31 14.14
CA LEU A 70 4.94 14.66 15.35
C LEU A 70 5.46 15.31 16.63
N HIS A 71 6.74 15.67 16.66
CA HIS A 71 7.31 16.43 17.77
C HIS A 71 6.61 17.77 17.95
N TYR A 72 6.37 18.51 16.87
CA TYR A 72 5.65 19.78 16.92
C TYR A 72 4.25 19.62 17.52
N THR A 73 3.50 18.59 17.05
CA THR A 73 2.14 18.34 17.57
C THR A 73 2.16 17.79 19.01
N ALA A 74 3.15 17.00 19.38
CA ALA A 74 3.29 16.48 20.74
C ALA A 74 3.52 17.59 21.78
N HIS A 75 4.23 18.67 21.41
CA HIS A 75 4.47 19.83 22.26
C HIS A 75 3.22 20.68 22.55
N THR A 76 2.17 20.56 21.73
CA THR A 76 0.91 21.28 22.01
C THR A 76 0.15 20.72 23.22
N GLY A 77 0.52 19.54 23.72
CA GLY A 77 -0.12 18.87 24.87
C GLY A 77 -1.50 18.29 24.59
N SER A 78 -2.10 18.54 23.42
CA SER A 78 -3.42 18.01 23.04
C SER A 78 -3.31 16.59 22.47
N ARG A 79 -4.03 15.65 23.08
CA ARG A 79 -4.12 14.25 22.58
C ARG A 79 -4.86 14.17 21.26
N GLU A 80 -5.90 14.97 21.08
CA GLU A 80 -6.71 15.00 19.88
C GLU A 80 -5.90 15.49 18.68
N LEU A 81 -5.13 16.56 18.85
CA LEU A 81 -4.25 17.08 17.79
C LEU A 81 -3.18 16.06 17.42
N PHE A 82 -2.63 15.36 18.40
CA PHE A 82 -1.64 14.32 18.13
C PHE A 82 -2.22 13.14 17.33
N ARG A 83 -3.43 12.66 17.69
CA ARG A 83 -4.15 11.60 16.91
C ARG A 83 -4.43 12.02 15.47
N LEU A 84 -4.93 13.24 15.31
CA LEU A 84 -5.19 13.81 13.99
C LEU A 84 -3.90 13.95 13.17
N ALA A 85 -2.80 14.37 13.80
CA ALA A 85 -1.51 14.48 13.13
C ALA A 85 -0.99 13.11 12.65
N VAL A 86 -1.07 12.07 13.48
CA VAL A 86 -0.69 10.70 13.09
C VAL A 86 -1.50 10.24 11.87
N LEU A 87 -2.82 10.44 11.90
CA LEU A 87 -3.71 10.08 10.81
C LEU A 87 -3.43 10.89 9.54
N ALA A 88 -3.28 12.22 9.69
CA ALA A 88 -2.99 13.12 8.58
C ALA A 88 -1.65 12.80 7.91
N ILE A 89 -0.62 12.45 8.69
CA ILE A 89 0.68 12.02 8.17
C ILE A 89 0.52 10.70 7.41
N ALA A 90 -0.14 9.70 7.99
CA ALA A 90 -0.31 8.40 7.35
C ALA A 90 -1.07 8.52 6.03
N LEU A 91 -2.22 9.22 6.02
CA LEU A 91 -3.02 9.43 4.82
C LEU A 91 -2.35 10.38 3.82
N GLY A 92 -1.71 11.44 4.30
CA GLY A 92 -1.00 12.40 3.45
C GLY A 92 0.18 11.75 2.72
N VAL A 93 0.96 10.93 3.41
CA VAL A 93 2.04 10.16 2.78
C VAL A 93 1.49 9.11 1.82
N ALA A 94 0.42 8.40 2.19
CA ALA A 94 -0.22 7.42 1.32
C ALA A 94 -0.74 8.07 0.04
N ALA A 95 -1.47 9.17 0.16
CA ALA A 95 -1.98 9.93 -0.98
C ALA A 95 -0.85 10.54 -1.82
N GLY A 96 0.13 11.17 -1.19
CA GLY A 96 1.31 11.71 -1.86
C GLY A 96 2.09 10.65 -2.64
N ALA A 97 2.27 9.46 -2.07
CA ALA A 97 2.89 8.33 -2.73
C ALA A 97 2.11 7.90 -3.99
N ALA A 98 0.79 7.82 -3.88
CA ALA A 98 -0.05 7.43 -5.01
C ALA A 98 -0.06 8.49 -6.12
N TYR A 99 -0.23 9.76 -5.78
CA TYR A 99 -0.35 10.83 -6.77
C TYR A 99 0.98 11.25 -7.41
N LEU A 100 2.08 11.27 -6.63
CA LEU A 100 3.37 11.74 -7.13
C LEU A 100 4.20 10.64 -7.79
N PHE A 101 4.10 9.42 -7.27
CA PHE A 101 4.95 8.30 -7.71
C PHE A 101 4.17 7.16 -8.35
N GLY A 102 2.83 7.21 -8.39
CA GLY A 102 2.01 6.13 -8.94
C GLY A 102 2.07 4.82 -8.15
N VAL A 103 2.52 4.84 -6.89
CA VAL A 103 2.56 3.66 -6.03
C VAL A 103 1.23 3.48 -5.29
N SER A 104 0.95 2.25 -4.81
CA SER A 104 -0.31 2.02 -4.10
C SER A 104 -0.40 2.81 -2.79
N LEU A 105 -1.62 3.26 -2.44
CA LEU A 105 -1.92 3.90 -1.16
C LEU A 105 -1.41 3.07 0.03
N ALA A 106 -1.57 1.74 -0.06
CA ALA A 106 -1.13 0.82 0.99
C ALA A 106 0.39 0.82 1.17
N LEU A 107 1.16 0.90 0.06
CA LEU A 107 2.63 0.99 0.12
C LEU A 107 3.06 2.31 0.73
N GLY A 108 2.43 3.43 0.36
CA GLY A 108 2.69 4.74 0.95
C GLY A 108 2.43 4.76 2.46
N ALA A 109 1.28 4.24 2.90
CA ALA A 109 0.95 4.12 4.32
C ALA A 109 1.92 3.20 5.08
N PHE A 110 2.35 2.09 4.47
CA PHE A 110 3.35 1.20 5.05
C PHE A 110 4.69 1.91 5.30
N PHE A 111 5.20 2.66 4.32
CA PHE A 111 6.43 3.43 4.49
C PHE A 111 6.30 4.54 5.54
N ALA A 112 5.14 5.22 5.60
CA ALA A 112 4.87 6.18 6.66
C ALA A 112 4.96 5.54 8.05
N GLY A 113 4.32 4.38 8.22
CA GLY A 113 4.36 3.60 9.46
C GLY A 113 5.76 3.10 9.81
N MET A 114 6.53 2.65 8.81
CA MET A 114 7.91 2.20 9.00
C MET A 114 8.82 3.33 9.48
N ILE A 115 8.74 4.51 8.88
CA ILE A 115 9.51 5.69 9.33
C ILE A 115 9.06 6.15 10.71
N LEU A 116 7.75 6.12 10.96
CA LEU A 116 7.20 6.46 12.27
C LEU A 116 7.70 5.50 13.36
N SER A 117 7.89 4.23 13.05
CA SER A 117 8.38 3.22 14.00
C SER A 117 9.81 3.48 14.49
N GLU A 118 10.61 4.22 13.72
CA GLU A 118 11.96 4.66 14.12
C GLU A 118 11.94 5.91 15.02
N SER A 119 10.78 6.57 15.18
CA SER A 119 10.63 7.78 16.01
C SER A 119 10.48 7.42 17.49
N GLU A 120 10.99 8.29 18.38
CA GLU A 120 10.79 8.18 19.83
C GLU A 120 9.30 8.23 20.22
N LEU A 121 8.44 8.82 19.38
CA LEU A 121 6.99 8.90 19.59
C LEU A 121 6.22 7.70 19.03
N SER A 122 6.91 6.67 18.51
CA SER A 122 6.30 5.52 17.86
C SER A 122 5.27 4.79 18.75
N HIS A 123 5.64 4.52 20.00
CA HIS A 123 4.74 3.86 20.96
C HIS A 123 3.48 4.67 21.22
N ARG A 124 3.62 5.98 21.41
CA ARG A 124 2.48 6.89 21.63
C ARG A 124 1.60 6.96 20.40
N ALA A 125 2.18 7.10 19.22
CA ALA A 125 1.45 7.11 17.96
C ALA A 125 0.69 5.81 17.72
N ALA A 126 1.32 4.65 18.01
CA ALA A 126 0.66 3.35 17.91
C ALA A 126 -0.53 3.24 18.86
N GLN A 127 -0.37 3.56 20.14
CA GLN A 127 -1.45 3.47 21.15
C GLN A 127 -2.61 4.41 20.83
N GLU A 128 -2.32 5.64 20.41
CA GLU A 128 -3.35 6.62 20.08
C GLU A 128 -4.10 6.31 18.76
N SER A 129 -3.50 5.53 17.86
CA SER A 129 -4.15 5.12 16.60
C SER A 129 -4.94 3.81 16.70
N LEU A 130 -4.78 3.00 17.76
CA LEU A 130 -5.50 1.74 17.92
C LEU A 130 -7.03 1.87 17.81
N PRO A 131 -7.71 2.83 18.47
CA PRO A 131 -9.16 2.94 18.38
C PRO A 131 -9.63 3.27 16.95
N LEU A 132 -8.87 4.09 16.22
CA LEU A 132 -9.16 4.41 14.82
C LEU A 132 -8.97 3.20 13.93
N ARG A 133 -7.88 2.46 14.09
CA ARG A 133 -7.63 1.22 13.37
C ARG A 133 -8.77 0.22 13.54
N ASP A 134 -9.23 0.04 14.77
CA ASP A 134 -10.28 -0.93 15.07
C ASP A 134 -11.62 -0.49 14.46
N ALA A 135 -11.96 0.80 14.53
CA ALA A 135 -13.15 1.36 13.88
C ALA A 135 -13.10 1.20 12.35
N PHE A 136 -11.98 1.54 11.72
CA PHE A 136 -11.82 1.37 10.28
C PHE A 136 -11.79 -0.11 9.85
N ALA A 137 -11.25 -1.01 10.67
CA ALA A 137 -11.31 -2.44 10.40
C ALA A 137 -12.75 -2.95 10.34
N VAL A 138 -13.59 -2.54 11.29
CA VAL A 138 -15.01 -2.90 11.28
C VAL A 138 -15.70 -2.37 10.03
N LEU A 139 -15.52 -1.09 9.71
CA LEU A 139 -16.10 -0.48 8.50
C LEU A 139 -15.63 -1.19 7.23
N PHE A 140 -14.36 -1.54 7.14
CA PHE A 140 -13.80 -2.29 6.03
C PHE A 140 -14.47 -3.66 5.87
N PHE A 141 -14.58 -4.44 6.94
CA PHE A 141 -15.20 -5.75 6.88
C PHE A 141 -16.69 -5.68 6.55
N VAL A 142 -17.41 -4.67 7.07
CA VAL A 142 -18.81 -4.43 6.69
C VAL A 142 -18.92 -4.08 5.21
N ALA A 143 -18.10 -3.16 4.71
CA ALA A 143 -18.11 -2.77 3.30
C ALA A 143 -17.79 -3.95 2.36
N VAL A 144 -16.78 -4.75 2.68
CA VAL A 144 -16.43 -5.95 1.92
C VAL A 144 -17.55 -7.00 2.00
N GLY A 145 -18.15 -7.17 3.18
CA GLY A 145 -19.29 -8.09 3.37
C GLY A 145 -20.52 -7.69 2.54
N MET A 146 -20.77 -6.38 2.39
CA MET A 146 -21.87 -5.88 1.54
C MET A 146 -21.61 -6.08 0.04
N LEU A 147 -20.36 -6.15 -0.39
CA LEU A 147 -19.99 -6.43 -1.78
C LEU A 147 -20.02 -7.92 -2.12
N PHE A 148 -20.11 -8.78 -1.11
CA PHE A 148 -20.11 -10.21 -1.30
C PHE A 148 -21.45 -10.69 -1.88
N ASP A 149 -21.42 -11.34 -3.04
CA ASP A 149 -22.58 -11.99 -3.65
C ASP A 149 -22.69 -13.44 -3.17
N PRO A 150 -23.69 -13.79 -2.34
CA PRO A 150 -23.87 -15.15 -1.85
C PRO A 150 -24.13 -16.18 -2.93
N MET A 151 -24.64 -15.74 -4.10
CA MET A 151 -24.95 -16.63 -5.23
C MET A 151 -23.69 -17.26 -5.84
N ILE A 152 -22.52 -16.64 -5.68
CA ILE A 152 -21.24 -17.20 -6.13
C ILE A 152 -20.94 -18.51 -5.41
N LEU A 153 -21.32 -18.63 -4.14
CA LEU A 153 -21.15 -19.87 -3.35
C LEU A 153 -21.94 -21.05 -3.93
N ILE A 154 -23.12 -20.76 -4.47
CA ILE A 154 -24.04 -21.76 -5.01
C ILE A 154 -23.67 -22.10 -6.45
N ASN A 155 -23.38 -21.08 -7.26
CA ASN A 155 -23.14 -21.23 -8.69
C ASN A 155 -21.72 -21.75 -9.01
N ASN A 156 -20.73 -21.36 -8.20
CA ASN A 156 -19.34 -21.72 -8.41
C ASN A 156 -18.65 -22.15 -7.10
N PRO A 157 -19.07 -23.28 -6.48
CA PRO A 157 -18.54 -23.69 -5.19
C PRO A 157 -17.05 -24.11 -5.26
N LEU A 158 -16.61 -24.69 -6.36
CA LEU A 158 -15.27 -25.23 -6.51
C LEU A 158 -14.17 -24.15 -6.49
N PRO A 159 -14.26 -23.03 -7.24
CA PRO A 159 -13.32 -21.91 -7.15
C PRO A 159 -13.29 -21.28 -5.77
N VAL A 160 -14.45 -21.15 -5.11
CA VAL A 160 -14.55 -20.56 -3.76
C VAL A 160 -13.84 -21.45 -2.74
N LEU A 161 -14.13 -22.75 -2.75
CA LEU A 161 -13.46 -23.74 -1.87
C LEU A 161 -11.94 -23.79 -2.12
N ALA A 162 -11.52 -23.77 -3.38
CA ALA A 162 -10.11 -23.73 -3.72
C ALA A 162 -9.41 -22.47 -3.17
N THR A 163 -10.05 -21.30 -3.31
CA THR A 163 -9.51 -20.05 -2.80
C THR A 163 -9.42 -20.07 -1.27
N VAL A 164 -10.45 -20.50 -0.57
CA VAL A 164 -10.46 -20.65 0.89
C VAL A 164 -9.37 -21.63 1.35
N PHE A 165 -9.24 -22.77 0.66
CA PHE A 165 -8.23 -23.78 0.95
C PHE A 165 -6.81 -23.20 0.81
N ILE A 166 -6.53 -22.48 -0.28
CA ILE A 166 -5.23 -21.85 -0.52
C ILE A 166 -4.93 -20.79 0.55
N ILE A 167 -5.92 -19.96 0.90
CA ILE A 167 -5.72 -18.88 1.88
C ILE A 167 -5.51 -19.45 3.29
N VAL A 168 -6.31 -20.43 3.71
CA VAL A 168 -6.27 -20.94 5.09
C VAL A 168 -5.14 -21.94 5.27
N ILE A 169 -5.07 -22.95 4.39
CA ILE A 169 -4.14 -24.06 4.53
C ILE A 169 -2.82 -23.78 3.81
N GLY A 170 -2.88 -23.34 2.56
CA GLY A 170 -1.69 -23.08 1.75
C GLY A 170 -0.78 -22.02 2.36
N LYS A 171 -1.37 -20.90 2.81
CA LYS A 171 -0.61 -19.83 3.49
C LYS A 171 -0.01 -20.32 4.82
N SER A 172 -0.74 -21.12 5.59
CA SER A 172 -0.27 -21.65 6.87
C SER A 172 0.87 -22.65 6.70
N ILE A 173 0.78 -23.55 5.71
CA ILE A 173 1.85 -24.48 5.38
C ILE A 173 3.09 -23.72 4.88
N LEU A 174 2.91 -22.76 3.98
CA LEU A 174 4.02 -21.96 3.47
C LEU A 174 4.75 -21.20 4.60
N ALA A 175 3.99 -20.58 5.49
CA ALA A 175 4.56 -19.91 6.65
C ALA A 175 5.32 -20.88 7.57
N TYR A 176 4.76 -22.06 7.82
CA TYR A 176 5.43 -23.10 8.61
C TYR A 176 6.74 -23.55 7.98
N VAL A 177 6.74 -23.83 6.69
CA VAL A 177 7.95 -24.23 5.94
C VAL A 177 9.03 -23.16 5.99
N ILE A 178 8.66 -21.87 5.81
CA ILE A 178 9.63 -20.76 5.85
C ILE A 178 10.26 -20.60 7.25
N VAL A 179 9.48 -20.82 8.29
CA VAL A 179 9.98 -20.67 9.69
C VAL A 179 10.83 -21.86 10.11
N THR A 180 10.60 -23.05 9.55
CA THR A 180 11.31 -24.28 9.91
C THR A 180 12.50 -24.62 9.00
N ALA A 181 12.63 -23.94 7.85
CA ALA A 181 13.77 -24.06 6.93
C ALA A 181 14.90 -23.12 7.30
#